data_6f1a6f0008bdc0098313e8127e9c59db
#
_entry.id   6f1a6f0008bdc0098313e8127e9c59db
#
_cell.length_a   1.000
_cell.length_b   1.000
_cell.length_c   1.000
_cell.angle_alpha   90.00
_cell.angle_beta   90.00
_cell.angle_gamma   90.00
#
_symmetry.space_group_name_H-M   'P 1'
#
loop_
_entity.id
_entity.type
_entity.pdbx_description
1 polymer ?
#
loop_
_entity_poly.entity_id
_entity_poly.type
_entity_poly.pdbx_seq_one_letter_code
_entity_poly.pdbx_strand_id
1 'polypeptide(L)'
;MVHSGRDKKYRQGAVNIPPYRASTVIFESLAEYRGWDREFRDFVYGRLGSPNSLALEEAYSELSGAYRSVATSSGMSAINITASAFLNQGDHVLVTEGSYEPAGLFFTNHLAPFGVEVEFFSPIIGEGIAARLKPSTRVVYLEAPSTITFEIHDIELLVRIVREKSSQMGTNITIVLDNTWAGPLFFRPLEHGIDVEVQAATKYIVGHSDAMLGIVACTKDSYKAVKASALFQGISAGPEECYLGLRGMRSMAVRMEQQFQNAMEIADWLDNHPTVKAVLYPPAPFSRYHDLWKKTFSGGGSLMGIILDKQYPEDALANLFDHMELFAMGYSWGGYESLLIPTKLQKYRVSDVEYYDNTLLRLHAGLEDVADLIEDLEKGLARLKSG
;
A
#
# COMPACT_ATOMS: atom_id res chain seq x y z
N MET A 1 -10.66 -5.90 15.11
CA MET A 1 -9.75 -4.74 15.10
C MET A 1 -9.48 -4.15 16.49
N VAL A 2 -10.48 -3.68 17.27
CA VAL A 2 -10.23 -3.00 18.58
C VAL A 2 -9.61 -3.92 19.63
N HIS A 3 -9.88 -5.22 19.62
CA HIS A 3 -9.39 -6.18 20.61
C HIS A 3 -8.29 -7.13 20.12
N SER A 4 -7.98 -7.15 18.84
CA SER A 4 -6.95 -8.02 18.24
C SER A 4 -5.54 -7.69 18.73
N GLY A 5 -4.63 -8.67 18.73
CA GLY A 5 -3.24 -8.48 19.12
C GLY A 5 -3.06 -8.05 20.59
N ARG A 6 -3.86 -8.59 21.53
CA ARG A 6 -3.85 -8.20 22.94
C ARG A 6 -3.57 -9.39 23.86
N ASP A 7 -2.49 -10.13 23.61
CA ASP A 7 -2.10 -11.25 24.45
C ASP A 7 -1.90 -10.82 25.91
N LYS A 8 -2.58 -11.51 26.81
CA LYS A 8 -2.51 -11.27 28.27
C LYS A 8 -1.10 -11.44 28.83
N LYS A 9 -0.30 -12.35 28.25
CA LYS A 9 1.07 -12.65 28.67
C LYS A 9 1.96 -11.39 28.65
N TYR A 10 1.77 -10.50 27.64
CA TYR A 10 2.68 -9.38 27.43
C TYR A 10 2.16 -8.03 27.91
N ARG A 11 0.89 -7.91 28.30
CA ARG A 11 0.31 -6.62 28.69
C ARG A 11 0.20 -6.37 30.19
N GLN A 12 0.38 -7.40 31.04
CA GLN A 12 0.35 -7.30 32.51
C GLN A 12 -0.85 -6.49 33.05
N GLY A 13 -2.04 -6.66 32.47
CA GLY A 13 -3.24 -5.93 32.83
C GLY A 13 -3.43 -4.57 32.14
N ALA A 14 -2.40 -3.97 31.53
CA ALA A 14 -2.56 -2.74 30.75
C ALA A 14 -3.47 -2.99 29.52
N VAL A 15 -4.14 -1.92 29.04
CA VAL A 15 -4.98 -2.01 27.84
C VAL A 15 -4.15 -2.30 26.59
N ASN A 16 -3.00 -1.63 26.45
CA ASN A 16 -2.05 -1.83 25.37
C ASN A 16 -0.82 -2.58 25.85
N ILE A 17 -0.16 -3.31 24.93
CA ILE A 17 1.16 -3.90 25.19
C ILE A 17 2.18 -2.76 25.20
N PRO A 18 2.97 -2.58 26.27
CA PRO A 18 4.03 -1.56 26.29
C PRO A 18 5.15 -1.91 25.29
N PRO A 19 5.95 -0.96 24.79
CA PRO A 19 7.09 -1.27 23.94
C PRO A 19 8.13 -2.13 24.65
N TYR A 20 8.44 -3.30 24.10
CA TYR A 20 9.46 -4.23 24.58
C TYR A 20 10.77 -4.02 23.84
N ARG A 21 11.69 -3.26 24.43
CA ARG A 21 13.03 -3.03 23.90
C ARG A 21 13.97 -4.13 24.38
N ALA A 22 14.28 -5.07 23.50
CA ALA A 22 15.19 -6.15 23.84
C ALA A 22 15.95 -6.65 22.60
N SER A 23 17.19 -7.06 22.82
CA SER A 23 17.99 -7.87 21.93
C SER A 23 17.95 -9.31 22.39
N THR A 24 18.53 -9.58 23.55
CA THR A 24 18.61 -10.90 24.18
C THR A 24 17.42 -11.15 25.08
N VAL A 25 16.87 -12.34 25.01
CA VAL A 25 15.86 -12.87 25.91
C VAL A 25 16.46 -14.05 26.66
N ILE A 26 16.31 -14.08 27.99
CA ILE A 26 16.89 -15.12 28.86
C ILE A 26 15.87 -16.24 29.00
N PHE A 27 16.33 -17.47 28.86
CA PHE A 27 15.58 -18.70 29.14
C PHE A 27 15.88 -19.17 30.56
N GLU A 28 14.87 -19.62 31.28
CA GLU A 28 15.00 -20.08 32.65
C GLU A 28 15.60 -21.50 32.74
N SER A 29 15.54 -22.24 31.63
CA SER A 29 16.04 -23.63 31.59
C SER A 29 16.59 -24.04 30.23
N LEU A 30 17.43 -25.08 30.22
CA LEU A 30 17.91 -25.71 28.98
C LEU A 30 16.75 -26.33 28.18
N ALA A 31 15.71 -26.79 28.85
CA ALA A 31 14.53 -27.36 28.20
C ALA A 31 13.77 -26.26 27.41
N GLU A 32 13.57 -25.11 28.04
CA GLU A 32 12.97 -23.93 27.38
C GLU A 32 13.83 -23.46 26.22
N TYR A 33 15.14 -23.31 26.39
CA TYR A 33 16.07 -22.94 25.32
C TYR A 33 16.03 -23.89 24.13
N ARG A 34 15.82 -25.17 24.32
CA ARG A 34 15.74 -26.17 23.24
C ARG A 34 14.34 -26.34 22.67
N GLY A 35 13.31 -25.95 23.41
CA GLY A 35 11.89 -26.18 23.09
C GLY A 35 11.14 -25.01 22.48
N TRP A 36 11.79 -23.85 22.24
CA TRP A 36 11.10 -22.68 21.65
C TRP A 36 10.53 -22.98 20.25
N ASP A 37 9.39 -22.37 19.95
CA ASP A 37 8.69 -22.54 18.67
C ASP A 37 9.50 -21.94 17.51
N ARG A 38 10.07 -22.82 16.69
CA ARG A 38 10.81 -22.42 15.47
C ARG A 38 9.91 -21.89 14.35
N GLU A 39 8.61 -21.83 14.56
CA GLU A 39 7.67 -21.14 13.68
C GLU A 39 7.56 -19.64 13.96
N PHE A 40 8.45 -19.10 14.81
CA PHE A 40 8.62 -17.67 15.08
C PHE A 40 7.44 -17.01 15.81
N ARG A 41 6.82 -17.72 16.75
CA ARG A 41 5.76 -17.20 17.63
C ARG A 41 6.26 -16.79 19.00
N ASP A 42 7.43 -17.28 19.38
CA ASP A 42 8.01 -17.02 20.68
C ASP A 42 8.91 -15.80 20.65
N PHE A 43 8.88 -15.02 21.74
CA PHE A 43 9.82 -13.93 21.95
C PHE A 43 11.12 -14.50 22.55
N VAL A 44 12.07 -14.78 21.67
CA VAL A 44 13.34 -15.45 22.03
C VAL A 44 14.57 -14.65 21.65
N TYR A 45 14.43 -13.70 20.74
CA TYR A 45 15.49 -12.78 20.32
C TYR A 45 14.87 -11.61 19.54
N GLY A 46 15.27 -10.38 19.86
CA GLY A 46 14.63 -9.16 19.33
C GLY A 46 14.52 -9.06 17.80
N ARG A 47 15.52 -9.57 17.04
CA ARG A 47 15.45 -9.62 15.58
C ARG A 47 14.41 -10.60 15.02
N LEU A 48 14.06 -11.63 15.76
CA LEU A 48 13.05 -12.62 15.35
C LEU A 48 11.62 -12.14 15.60
N GLY A 49 11.47 -11.12 16.41
CA GLY A 49 10.22 -10.49 16.78
C GLY A 49 10.23 -10.02 18.23
N SER A 50 9.31 -9.15 18.56
CA SER A 50 9.04 -8.68 19.92
C SER A 50 7.55 -8.90 20.25
N PRO A 51 7.12 -8.81 21.51
CA PRO A 51 5.69 -8.83 21.83
C PRO A 51 4.86 -7.83 21.03
N ASN A 52 5.44 -6.67 20.67
CA ASN A 52 4.77 -5.65 19.89
C ASN A 52 4.64 -6.05 18.41
N SER A 53 5.70 -6.58 17.77
CA SER A 53 5.61 -7.03 16.39
C SER A 53 4.68 -8.25 16.25
N LEU A 54 4.76 -9.21 17.15
CA LEU A 54 3.87 -10.36 17.17
C LEU A 54 2.40 -9.97 17.33
N ALA A 55 2.11 -9.01 18.23
CA ALA A 55 0.77 -8.48 18.42
C ALA A 55 0.24 -7.70 17.20
N LEU A 56 1.11 -6.94 16.52
CA LEU A 56 0.76 -6.23 15.29
C LEU A 56 0.50 -7.22 14.14
N GLU A 57 1.38 -8.22 13.97
CA GLU A 57 1.24 -9.28 12.96
C GLU A 57 -0.06 -10.07 13.16
N GLU A 58 -0.40 -10.42 14.42
CA GLU A 58 -1.66 -11.09 14.77
C GLU A 58 -2.87 -10.20 14.44
N ALA A 59 -2.86 -8.95 14.93
CA ALA A 59 -3.96 -8.03 14.72
C ALA A 59 -4.22 -7.74 13.24
N TYR A 60 -3.15 -7.60 12.45
CA TYR A 60 -3.26 -7.38 11.02
C TYR A 60 -3.76 -8.66 10.30
N SER A 61 -3.26 -9.84 10.68
CA SER A 61 -3.71 -11.10 10.11
C SER A 61 -5.21 -11.34 10.31
N GLU A 62 -5.73 -11.07 11.51
CA GLU A 62 -7.17 -11.16 11.78
C GLU A 62 -7.97 -10.16 10.91
N LEU A 63 -7.45 -8.96 10.70
CA LEU A 63 -8.15 -7.92 9.93
C LEU A 63 -8.15 -8.23 8.44
N SER A 64 -7.02 -8.68 7.88
CA SER A 64 -6.85 -8.97 6.45
C SER A 64 -7.33 -10.35 6.02
N GLY A 65 -7.70 -11.23 6.97
CA GLY A 65 -8.03 -12.63 6.69
C GLY A 65 -6.80 -13.49 6.33
N ALA A 66 -5.60 -13.03 6.68
CA ALA A 66 -4.36 -13.75 6.38
C ALA A 66 -4.14 -14.95 7.29
N TYR A 67 -3.38 -15.93 6.78
CA TYR A 67 -2.85 -16.99 7.63
C TYR A 67 -1.90 -16.41 8.69
N ARG A 68 -0.96 -15.56 8.29
CA ARG A 68 -0.05 -14.80 9.14
C ARG A 68 0.51 -13.59 8.40
N SER A 69 1.04 -12.64 9.17
CA SER A 69 1.70 -11.45 8.66
C SER A 69 3.15 -11.36 9.12
N VAL A 70 3.90 -10.48 8.48
CA VAL A 70 5.30 -10.14 8.81
C VAL A 70 5.41 -8.62 8.87
N ALA A 71 5.78 -8.08 10.03
CA ALA A 71 6.05 -6.66 10.22
C ALA A 71 7.47 -6.31 9.75
N THR A 72 7.62 -5.19 9.05
CA THR A 72 8.88 -4.70 8.48
C THR A 72 9.09 -3.24 8.78
N SER A 73 10.31 -2.74 8.62
CA SER A 73 10.68 -1.35 8.94
C SER A 73 10.07 -0.29 8.00
N SER A 74 9.54 -0.69 6.84
CA SER A 74 8.92 0.23 5.87
C SER A 74 8.12 -0.54 4.82
N GLY A 75 7.25 0.16 4.05
CA GLY A 75 6.58 -0.41 2.88
C GLY A 75 7.58 -0.94 1.83
N MET A 76 8.70 -0.24 1.60
CA MET A 76 9.75 -0.73 0.69
C MET A 76 10.43 -2.00 1.20
N SER A 77 10.63 -2.14 2.51
CA SER A 77 11.12 -3.41 3.08
C SER A 77 10.12 -4.55 2.88
N ALA A 78 8.81 -4.26 2.96
CA ALA A 78 7.76 -5.23 2.70
C ALA A 78 7.78 -5.71 1.23
N ILE A 79 7.93 -4.78 0.27
CA ILE A 79 8.10 -5.09 -1.16
C ILE A 79 9.36 -5.93 -1.37
N ASN A 80 10.50 -5.50 -0.81
CA ASN A 80 11.78 -6.18 -0.98
C ASN A 80 11.74 -7.63 -0.48
N ILE A 81 11.30 -7.87 0.77
CA ILE A 81 11.26 -9.25 1.30
C ILE A 81 10.31 -10.15 0.52
N THR A 82 9.20 -9.57 0.00
CA THR A 82 8.23 -10.30 -0.79
C THR A 82 8.82 -10.69 -2.14
N ALA A 83 9.39 -9.75 -2.88
CA ALA A 83 10.01 -10.02 -4.17
C ALA A 83 11.17 -11.03 -4.02
N SER A 84 12.06 -10.81 -3.05
CA SER A 84 13.21 -11.69 -2.80
C SER A 84 12.84 -13.09 -2.28
N ALA A 85 11.62 -13.28 -1.78
CA ALA A 85 11.14 -14.59 -1.36
C ALA A 85 10.83 -15.53 -2.53
N PHE A 86 10.51 -14.97 -3.71
CA PHE A 86 9.98 -15.74 -4.84
C PHE A 86 10.77 -15.55 -6.15
N LEU A 87 11.75 -14.62 -6.19
CA LEU A 87 12.53 -14.32 -7.39
C LEU A 87 13.99 -14.69 -7.21
N ASN A 88 14.54 -15.40 -8.20
CA ASN A 88 15.93 -15.76 -8.32
C ASN A 88 16.46 -15.31 -9.69
N GLN A 89 17.78 -15.42 -9.89
CA GLN A 89 18.39 -15.20 -11.20
C GLN A 89 17.74 -16.10 -12.27
N GLY A 90 17.35 -15.50 -13.39
CA GLY A 90 16.69 -16.19 -14.52
C GLY A 90 15.15 -16.25 -14.40
N ASP A 91 14.59 -15.88 -13.27
CA ASP A 91 13.13 -15.76 -13.12
C ASP A 91 12.59 -14.50 -13.80
N HIS A 92 11.33 -14.58 -14.22
CA HIS A 92 10.60 -13.47 -14.81
C HIS A 92 9.54 -12.92 -13.82
N VAL A 93 9.42 -11.60 -13.76
CA VAL A 93 8.38 -10.89 -13.01
C VAL A 93 7.59 -9.95 -13.91
N LEU A 94 6.26 -10.04 -13.83
CA LEU A 94 5.34 -9.06 -14.39
C LEU A 94 4.99 -8.02 -13.32
N VAL A 95 5.25 -6.75 -13.59
CA VAL A 95 4.99 -5.62 -12.67
C VAL A 95 3.98 -4.68 -13.32
N THR A 96 2.92 -4.31 -12.61
CA THR A 96 2.03 -3.26 -13.12
C THR A 96 2.77 -1.93 -13.26
N GLU A 97 2.65 -1.27 -14.42
CA GLU A 97 3.24 0.06 -14.64
C GLU A 97 2.57 1.17 -13.81
N GLY A 98 1.41 0.88 -13.23
CA GLY A 98 0.72 1.75 -12.29
C GLY A 98 1.21 1.62 -10.84
N SER A 99 2.27 0.87 -10.58
CA SER A 99 2.83 0.69 -9.23
C SER A 99 3.52 1.95 -8.70
N TYR A 100 3.64 2.02 -7.38
CA TYR A 100 4.44 3.02 -6.67
C TYR A 100 5.84 3.13 -7.28
N GLU A 101 6.26 4.36 -7.67
CA GLU A 101 7.48 4.54 -8.47
C GLU A 101 8.73 3.88 -7.85
N PRO A 102 9.00 4.01 -6.54
CA PRO A 102 10.12 3.30 -5.94
C PRO A 102 10.04 1.76 -6.04
N ALA A 103 8.83 1.18 -6.09
CA ALA A 103 8.67 -0.26 -6.32
C ALA A 103 9.13 -0.64 -7.73
N GLY A 104 8.65 0.07 -8.76
CA GLY A 104 9.09 -0.17 -10.14
C GLY A 104 10.61 0.02 -10.31
N LEU A 105 11.18 1.07 -9.69
CA LEU A 105 12.63 1.31 -9.70
C LEU A 105 13.40 0.23 -8.94
N PHE A 106 12.85 -0.36 -7.89
CA PHE A 106 13.44 -1.50 -7.20
C PHE A 106 13.54 -2.72 -8.13
N PHE A 107 12.48 -3.05 -8.86
CA PHE A 107 12.51 -4.14 -9.83
C PHE A 107 13.56 -3.90 -10.92
N THR A 108 13.61 -2.70 -11.51
CA THR A 108 14.51 -2.39 -12.62
C THR A 108 15.96 -2.15 -12.21
N ASN A 109 16.20 -1.41 -11.12
CA ASN A 109 17.53 -0.94 -10.76
C ASN A 109 18.21 -1.84 -9.72
N HIS A 110 17.43 -2.68 -9.01
CA HIS A 110 17.99 -3.59 -8.02
C HIS A 110 17.86 -5.06 -8.45
N LEU A 111 16.69 -5.56 -8.82
CA LEU A 111 16.53 -6.98 -9.15
C LEU A 111 17.00 -7.34 -10.57
N ALA A 112 16.76 -6.51 -11.58
CA ALA A 112 17.20 -6.78 -12.93
C ALA A 112 18.74 -6.95 -13.05
N PRO A 113 19.60 -6.13 -12.38
CA PRO A 113 21.04 -6.36 -12.36
C PRO A 113 21.46 -7.71 -11.75
N PHE A 114 20.64 -8.32 -10.90
CA PHE A 114 20.87 -9.68 -10.39
C PHE A 114 20.31 -10.78 -11.28
N GLY A 115 19.88 -10.43 -12.51
CA GLY A 115 19.45 -11.37 -13.54
C GLY A 115 17.98 -11.76 -13.47
N VAL A 116 17.14 -11.00 -12.80
CA VAL A 116 15.68 -11.12 -12.87
C VAL A 116 15.18 -10.42 -14.13
N GLU A 117 14.40 -11.10 -14.95
CA GLU A 117 13.73 -10.50 -16.12
C GLU A 117 12.51 -9.71 -15.66
N VAL A 118 12.53 -8.38 -15.82
CA VAL A 118 11.45 -7.48 -15.40
C VAL A 118 10.66 -7.00 -16.62
N GLU A 119 9.35 -7.22 -16.61
CA GLU A 119 8.45 -6.76 -17.67
C GLU A 119 7.29 -5.96 -17.06
N PHE A 120 7.05 -4.75 -17.57
CA PHE A 120 5.91 -3.93 -17.15
C PHE A 120 4.68 -4.20 -18.01
N PHE A 121 3.50 -4.09 -17.40
CA PHE A 121 2.22 -4.23 -18.10
C PHE A 121 1.20 -3.18 -17.63
N SER A 122 0.28 -2.85 -18.54
CA SER A 122 -0.76 -1.85 -18.28
C SER A 122 -1.76 -2.34 -17.21
N PRO A 123 -2.18 -1.48 -16.27
CA PRO A 123 -3.22 -1.82 -15.29
C PRO A 123 -4.52 -2.33 -15.91
N ILE A 124 -4.81 -1.91 -17.13
CA ILE A 124 -6.03 -2.28 -17.86
C ILE A 124 -5.81 -3.39 -18.90
N ILE A 125 -4.73 -4.19 -18.76
CA ILE A 125 -4.35 -5.23 -19.73
C ILE A 125 -5.44 -6.30 -19.94
N GLY A 126 -6.28 -6.57 -18.94
CA GLY A 126 -7.32 -7.58 -19.00
C GLY A 126 -6.80 -8.95 -19.41
N GLU A 127 -7.46 -9.58 -20.38
CA GLU A 127 -7.07 -10.91 -20.90
C GLU A 127 -5.69 -10.94 -21.56
N GLY A 128 -5.16 -9.78 -21.99
CA GLY A 128 -3.83 -9.65 -22.59
C GLY A 128 -2.68 -10.11 -21.69
N ILE A 129 -2.89 -10.20 -20.37
CA ILE A 129 -1.88 -10.71 -19.43
C ILE A 129 -1.48 -12.17 -19.77
N ALA A 130 -2.40 -12.96 -20.34
CA ALA A 130 -2.13 -14.36 -20.72
C ALA A 130 -0.94 -14.51 -21.68
N ALA A 131 -0.76 -13.55 -22.60
CA ALA A 131 0.33 -13.54 -23.57
C ALA A 131 1.69 -13.08 -22.98
N ARG A 132 1.67 -12.47 -21.80
CA ARG A 132 2.88 -12.00 -21.11
C ARG A 132 3.47 -13.05 -20.15
N LEU A 133 2.68 -14.05 -19.76
CA LEU A 133 3.11 -15.12 -18.86
C LEU A 133 4.04 -16.11 -19.58
N LYS A 134 5.19 -16.39 -18.98
CA LYS A 134 6.26 -17.26 -19.49
C LYS A 134 6.50 -18.44 -18.53
N PRO A 135 7.10 -19.57 -18.98
CA PRO A 135 7.50 -20.63 -18.06
C PRO A 135 8.47 -20.19 -16.94
N SER A 136 9.22 -19.11 -17.16
CA SER A 136 10.09 -18.46 -16.17
C SER A 136 9.35 -17.49 -15.24
N THR A 137 8.09 -17.16 -15.49
CA THR A 137 7.33 -16.23 -14.63
C THR A 137 7.14 -16.84 -13.23
N ARG A 138 7.52 -16.10 -12.19
CA ARG A 138 7.35 -16.49 -10.79
C ARG A 138 6.49 -15.54 -10.00
N VAL A 139 6.48 -14.26 -10.38
CA VAL A 139 5.71 -13.24 -9.66
C VAL A 139 4.91 -12.40 -10.65
N VAL A 140 3.66 -12.10 -10.29
CA VAL A 140 2.85 -11.02 -10.85
C VAL A 140 2.62 -10.03 -9.73
N TYR A 141 3.17 -8.81 -9.88
CA TYR A 141 3.05 -7.74 -8.89
C TYR A 141 2.01 -6.73 -9.34
N LEU A 142 0.98 -6.56 -8.52
CA LEU A 142 -0.16 -5.66 -8.73
C LEU A 142 -0.14 -4.53 -7.70
N GLU A 143 -0.76 -3.41 -8.06
CA GLU A 143 -1.17 -2.35 -7.13
C GLU A 143 -2.55 -1.86 -7.56
N ALA A 144 -3.50 -1.82 -6.64
CA ALA A 144 -4.87 -1.43 -6.98
C ALA A 144 -5.52 -0.57 -5.88
N PRO A 145 -5.99 0.63 -6.26
CA PRO A 145 -5.80 1.31 -7.55
C PRO A 145 -4.34 1.66 -7.83
N SER A 146 -4.02 1.86 -9.12
CA SER A 146 -2.71 2.32 -9.55
C SER A 146 -2.32 3.63 -8.88
N THR A 147 -1.05 3.76 -8.50
CA THR A 147 -0.51 5.02 -7.98
C THR A 147 -0.62 6.12 -9.07
N ILE A 148 -0.99 7.34 -8.69
CA ILE A 148 -1.12 8.56 -9.54
C ILE A 148 -2.33 8.54 -10.48
N THR A 149 -2.53 7.49 -11.26
CA THR A 149 -3.57 7.42 -12.31
C THR A 149 -4.83 6.68 -11.89
N PHE A 150 -4.79 5.97 -10.76
CA PHE A 150 -5.93 5.35 -10.10
C PHE A 150 -6.75 4.36 -10.96
N GLU A 151 -6.13 3.77 -11.99
CA GLU A 151 -6.75 2.66 -12.70
C GLU A 151 -6.92 1.46 -11.77
N ILE A 152 -7.98 0.69 -11.97
CA ILE A 152 -8.24 -0.54 -11.23
C ILE A 152 -8.07 -1.74 -12.15
N HIS A 153 -7.32 -2.74 -11.70
CA HIS A 153 -7.29 -4.06 -12.32
C HIS A 153 -8.61 -4.82 -12.09
N ASP A 154 -9.10 -5.56 -13.06
CA ASP A 154 -10.06 -6.63 -12.78
C ASP A 154 -9.28 -7.79 -12.11
N ILE A 155 -9.19 -7.72 -10.78
CA ILE A 155 -8.37 -8.64 -9.97
C ILE A 155 -8.84 -10.07 -10.14
N GLU A 156 -10.15 -10.33 -10.15
CA GLU A 156 -10.71 -11.69 -10.31
C GLU A 156 -10.35 -12.28 -11.68
N LEU A 157 -10.45 -11.48 -12.75
CA LEU A 157 -10.04 -11.86 -14.07
C LEU A 157 -8.56 -12.20 -14.15
N LEU A 158 -7.69 -11.31 -13.62
CA LEU A 158 -6.24 -11.51 -13.65
C LEU A 158 -5.84 -12.75 -12.85
N VAL A 159 -6.37 -12.92 -11.63
CA VAL A 159 -6.11 -14.10 -10.79
C VAL A 159 -6.50 -15.38 -11.54
N ARG A 160 -7.69 -15.45 -12.11
CA ARG A 160 -8.15 -16.62 -12.87
C ARG A 160 -7.20 -16.96 -14.00
N ILE A 161 -6.84 -15.97 -14.83
CA ILE A 161 -5.94 -16.20 -15.98
C ILE A 161 -4.56 -16.65 -15.53
N VAL A 162 -3.99 -16.02 -14.51
CA VAL A 162 -2.68 -16.39 -13.99
C VAL A 162 -2.69 -17.82 -13.44
N ARG A 163 -3.74 -18.23 -12.71
CA ARG A 163 -3.86 -19.60 -12.17
C ARG A 163 -4.01 -20.64 -13.29
N GLU A 164 -4.86 -20.38 -14.29
CA GLU A 164 -5.05 -21.25 -15.45
C GLU A 164 -3.73 -21.44 -16.22
N LYS A 165 -3.02 -20.36 -16.52
CA LYS A 165 -1.74 -20.40 -17.22
C LYS A 165 -0.64 -21.06 -16.40
N SER A 166 -0.55 -20.76 -15.11
CA SER A 166 0.39 -21.39 -14.18
C SER A 166 0.21 -22.93 -14.20
N SER A 167 -1.04 -23.40 -14.12
CA SER A 167 -1.36 -24.83 -14.19
C SER A 167 -0.97 -25.44 -15.53
N GLN A 168 -1.29 -24.77 -16.65
CA GLN A 168 -0.94 -25.25 -18.01
C GLN A 168 0.57 -25.37 -18.23
N MET A 169 1.36 -24.47 -17.65
CA MET A 169 2.82 -24.44 -17.75
C MET A 169 3.51 -25.33 -16.71
N GLY A 170 2.77 -25.89 -15.74
CA GLY A 170 3.36 -26.66 -14.64
C GLY A 170 4.26 -25.80 -13.74
N THR A 171 3.98 -24.50 -13.63
CA THR A 171 4.74 -23.53 -12.81
C THR A 171 3.91 -23.10 -11.61
N ASN A 172 4.57 -22.49 -10.61
CA ASN A 172 3.89 -21.80 -9.52
C ASN A 172 4.16 -20.30 -9.62
N ILE A 173 3.14 -19.51 -9.89
CA ILE A 173 3.22 -18.06 -10.01
C ILE A 173 2.58 -17.45 -8.77
N THR A 174 3.37 -16.71 -8.00
CA THR A 174 2.90 -15.95 -6.82
C THR A 174 2.30 -14.62 -7.27
N ILE A 175 1.06 -14.36 -6.87
CA ILE A 175 0.38 -13.09 -7.13
C ILE A 175 0.51 -12.22 -5.89
N VAL A 176 1.14 -11.07 -6.05
CA VAL A 176 1.37 -10.07 -5.00
C VAL A 176 0.52 -8.84 -5.30
N LEU A 177 -0.13 -8.29 -4.29
CA LEU A 177 -0.88 -7.04 -4.43
C LEU A 177 -0.51 -6.05 -3.34
N ASP A 178 -0.08 -4.86 -3.74
CA ASP A 178 0.02 -3.72 -2.84
C ASP A 178 -1.38 -3.13 -2.64
N ASN A 179 -1.87 -3.25 -1.41
CA ASN A 179 -3.21 -2.85 -0.98
C ASN A 179 -3.17 -1.58 -0.12
N THR A 180 -2.10 -0.80 -0.22
CA THR A 180 -1.89 0.34 0.68
C THR A 180 -3.01 1.38 0.59
N TRP A 181 -3.61 1.58 -0.58
CA TRP A 181 -4.65 2.59 -0.79
C TRP A 181 -5.98 2.24 -0.11
N ALA A 182 -6.46 1.00 -0.21
CA ALA A 182 -7.72 0.56 0.37
C ALA A 182 -7.55 0.03 1.80
N GLY A 183 -6.37 -0.55 2.07
CA GLY A 183 -6.11 -1.28 3.30
C GLY A 183 -7.06 -2.46 3.52
N PRO A 184 -6.81 -3.26 4.55
CA PRO A 184 -7.63 -4.46 4.83
C PRO A 184 -9.03 -4.12 5.34
N LEU A 185 -9.34 -2.84 5.56
CA LEU A 185 -10.67 -2.38 5.95
C LEU A 185 -11.64 -2.43 4.76
N PHE A 186 -11.18 -1.98 3.58
CA PHE A 186 -12.04 -1.84 2.40
C PHE A 186 -11.77 -2.88 1.32
N PHE A 187 -10.66 -3.61 1.40
CA PHE A 187 -10.36 -4.71 0.51
C PHE A 187 -9.47 -5.76 1.17
N ARG A 188 -9.80 -7.05 0.99
CA ARG A 188 -9.05 -8.20 1.51
C ARG A 188 -8.54 -9.06 0.36
N PRO A 189 -7.38 -8.75 -0.22
CA PRO A 189 -6.91 -9.39 -1.46
C PRO A 189 -6.78 -10.91 -1.37
N LEU A 190 -6.40 -11.44 -0.21
CA LEU A 190 -6.19 -12.89 -0.02
C LEU A 190 -7.50 -13.69 -0.19
N GLU A 191 -8.66 -13.09 0.09
CA GLU A 191 -9.97 -13.70 -0.14
C GLU A 191 -10.31 -13.78 -1.65
N HIS A 192 -9.59 -13.02 -2.49
CA HIS A 192 -9.74 -12.98 -3.96
C HIS A 192 -8.64 -13.74 -4.71
N GLY A 193 -7.90 -14.64 -4.03
CA GLY A 193 -6.89 -15.50 -4.65
C GLY A 193 -5.50 -14.88 -4.84
N ILE A 194 -5.24 -13.74 -4.21
CA ILE A 194 -3.90 -13.16 -4.05
C ILE A 194 -3.12 -13.99 -3.01
N ASP A 195 -1.83 -14.24 -3.24
CA ASP A 195 -1.00 -15.03 -2.34
C ASP A 195 -0.37 -14.20 -1.22
N VAL A 196 0.00 -12.95 -1.56
CA VAL A 196 0.68 -12.02 -0.67
C VAL A 196 0.13 -10.62 -0.83
N GLU A 197 -0.30 -10.02 0.26
CA GLU A 197 -0.65 -8.62 0.36
C GLU A 197 0.52 -7.84 0.94
N VAL A 198 0.93 -6.77 0.26
CA VAL A 198 1.89 -5.79 0.75
C VAL A 198 1.14 -4.56 1.23
N GLN A 199 1.57 -4.01 2.36
CA GLN A 199 0.98 -2.83 2.97
C GLN A 199 2.06 -1.87 3.47
N ALA A 200 2.09 -0.66 2.98
CA ALA A 200 2.83 0.42 3.62
C ALA A 200 2.03 0.89 4.86
N ALA A 201 2.25 0.21 5.99
CA ALA A 201 1.56 0.52 7.25
C ALA A 201 1.81 1.95 7.76
N THR A 202 2.86 2.61 7.27
CA THR A 202 3.16 4.05 7.38
C THR A 202 1.95 4.93 7.09
N LYS A 203 1.02 4.48 6.21
CA LYS A 203 -0.15 5.23 5.77
C LYS A 203 -1.28 5.09 6.79
N TYR A 204 -2.40 4.53 6.42
CA TYR A 204 -3.61 4.45 7.25
C TYR A 204 -3.48 3.62 8.52
N ILE A 205 -2.58 2.62 8.56
CA ILE A 205 -2.39 1.77 9.74
C ILE A 205 -1.85 2.61 10.91
N VAL A 206 -0.73 3.30 10.71
CA VAL A 206 -0.18 4.28 11.67
C VAL A 206 -1.09 5.50 11.74
N GLY A 207 -1.36 6.13 10.60
CA GLY A 207 -2.35 7.18 10.40
C GLY A 207 -2.07 8.53 11.05
N HIS A 208 -0.82 8.76 11.50
CA HIS A 208 -0.45 9.96 12.27
C HIS A 208 0.84 10.64 11.76
N SER A 209 1.37 10.18 10.62
CA SER A 209 2.57 10.75 9.97
C SER A 209 3.84 10.76 10.84
N ASP A 210 3.93 9.85 11.82
CA ASP A 210 4.94 9.84 12.88
C ASP A 210 5.76 8.54 12.97
N ALA A 211 5.50 7.53 12.10
CA ALA A 211 6.27 6.29 12.05
C ALA A 211 6.35 5.69 10.65
N MET A 212 7.47 5.02 10.38
CA MET A 212 7.69 4.20 9.19
C MET A 212 7.43 2.75 9.53
N LEU A 213 6.55 2.08 8.77
CA LEU A 213 6.18 0.69 9.02
C LEU A 213 5.70 0.02 7.74
N GLY A 214 6.01 -1.26 7.56
CA GLY A 214 5.46 -2.12 6.52
C GLY A 214 4.87 -3.39 7.12
N ILE A 215 3.91 -3.98 6.44
CA ILE A 215 3.34 -5.29 6.79
C ILE A 215 3.16 -6.09 5.52
N VAL A 216 3.46 -7.38 5.60
CA VAL A 216 3.17 -8.35 4.54
C VAL A 216 2.21 -9.38 5.11
N ALA A 217 1.02 -9.50 4.52
CA ALA A 217 0.04 -10.54 4.89
C ALA A 217 0.11 -11.69 3.89
N CYS A 218 0.09 -12.92 4.38
CA CYS A 218 0.42 -14.10 3.61
C CYS A 218 -0.67 -15.19 3.73
N THR A 219 -0.86 -15.93 2.64
CA THR A 219 -1.49 -17.24 2.68
C THR A 219 -0.58 -18.23 3.44
N LYS A 220 -1.12 -19.41 3.77
CA LYS A 220 -0.35 -20.48 4.45
C LYS A 220 0.87 -20.90 3.63
N ASP A 221 0.71 -20.96 2.32
CA ASP A 221 1.74 -21.47 1.41
C ASP A 221 2.87 -20.46 1.18
N SER A 222 2.55 -19.15 1.21
CA SER A 222 3.53 -18.07 0.99
C SER A 222 4.27 -17.63 2.27
N TYR A 223 3.67 -17.79 3.44
CA TYR A 223 4.19 -17.25 4.71
C TYR A 223 5.64 -17.64 5.00
N LYS A 224 5.95 -18.93 4.87
CA LYS A 224 7.28 -19.45 5.26
C LYS A 224 8.41 -18.84 4.42
N ALA A 225 8.17 -18.64 3.11
CA ALA A 225 9.14 -18.03 2.21
C ALA A 225 9.35 -16.54 2.55
N VAL A 226 8.26 -15.79 2.75
CA VAL A 226 8.33 -14.36 3.11
C VAL A 226 9.00 -14.16 4.48
N LYS A 227 8.63 -14.96 5.50
CA LYS A 227 9.26 -14.86 6.83
C LYS A 227 10.74 -15.22 6.79
N ALA A 228 11.15 -16.24 6.05
CA ALA A 228 12.55 -16.60 5.84
C ALA A 228 13.32 -15.48 5.16
N SER A 229 12.77 -14.88 4.11
CA SER A 229 13.34 -13.73 3.40
C SER A 229 13.60 -12.56 4.34
N ALA A 230 12.63 -12.19 5.19
CA ALA A 230 12.80 -11.14 6.20
C ALA A 230 13.94 -11.44 7.17
N LEU A 231 14.00 -12.70 7.67
CA LEU A 231 15.00 -13.11 8.64
C LEU A 231 16.43 -13.11 8.07
N PHE A 232 16.61 -13.62 6.85
CA PHE A 232 17.93 -13.68 6.22
C PHE A 232 18.45 -12.30 5.80
N GLN A 233 17.56 -11.38 5.45
CA GLN A 233 17.91 -9.99 5.15
C GLN A 233 18.06 -9.12 6.40
N GLY A 234 17.74 -9.65 7.61
CA GLY A 234 17.82 -8.91 8.87
C GLY A 234 16.73 -7.82 8.99
N ILE A 235 15.64 -7.93 8.22
CA ILE A 235 14.56 -6.95 8.22
C ILE A 235 13.58 -7.27 9.35
N SER A 236 13.40 -6.29 10.25
CA SER A 236 12.45 -6.34 11.36
C SER A 236 11.91 -4.95 11.66
N ALA A 237 10.70 -4.87 12.22
CA ALA A 237 10.14 -3.63 12.73
C ALA A 237 10.53 -3.41 14.20
N GLY A 238 10.80 -2.18 14.59
CA GLY A 238 11.09 -1.81 15.96
C GLY A 238 9.83 -1.90 16.85
N PRO A 239 9.99 -2.09 18.17
CA PRO A 239 8.86 -2.19 19.08
C PRO A 239 8.04 -0.89 19.19
N GLU A 240 8.68 0.26 19.04
CA GLU A 240 8.00 1.57 19.04
C GLU A 240 7.08 1.73 17.84
N GLU A 241 7.58 1.46 16.63
CA GLU A 241 6.81 1.54 15.40
C GLU A 241 5.67 0.54 15.41
N CYS A 242 5.91 -0.68 15.91
CA CYS A 242 4.85 -1.67 16.09
C CYS A 242 3.79 -1.23 17.11
N TYR A 243 4.20 -0.56 18.20
CA TYR A 243 3.28 0.03 19.17
C TYR A 243 2.42 1.12 18.53
N LEU A 244 3.04 2.05 17.76
CA LEU A 244 2.33 3.10 17.05
C LEU A 244 1.38 2.54 15.99
N GLY A 245 1.78 1.50 15.26
CA GLY A 245 0.92 0.78 14.32
C GLY A 245 -0.30 0.16 15.01
N LEU A 246 -0.11 -0.55 16.11
CA LEU A 246 -1.20 -1.11 16.90
C LEU A 246 -2.14 -0.02 17.43
N ARG A 247 -1.59 1.09 17.93
CA ARG A 247 -2.37 2.25 18.40
C ARG A 247 -3.19 2.86 17.26
N GLY A 248 -2.57 3.08 16.09
CA GLY A 248 -3.23 3.61 14.91
C GLY A 248 -4.37 2.71 14.42
N MET A 249 -4.18 1.39 14.40
CA MET A 249 -5.24 0.43 14.01
C MET A 249 -6.51 0.58 14.86
N ARG A 250 -6.42 0.99 16.14
CA ARG A 250 -7.61 1.12 16.99
C ARG A 250 -8.60 2.18 16.50
N SER A 251 -8.11 3.23 15.84
CA SER A 251 -8.90 4.32 15.28
C SER A 251 -8.97 4.31 13.75
N MET A 252 -8.37 3.31 13.08
CA MET A 252 -8.25 3.29 11.62
C MET A 252 -9.60 3.36 10.92
N ALA A 253 -10.62 2.64 11.40
CA ALA A 253 -11.93 2.63 10.77
C ALA A 253 -12.58 4.02 10.76
N VAL A 254 -12.63 4.69 11.91
CA VAL A 254 -13.24 6.03 12.00
C VAL A 254 -12.46 7.09 11.24
N ARG A 255 -11.12 6.95 11.16
CA ARG A 255 -10.29 7.87 10.37
C ARG A 255 -10.49 7.67 8.87
N MET A 256 -10.40 6.42 8.40
CA MET A 256 -10.57 6.12 6.98
C MET A 256 -11.99 6.43 6.50
N GLU A 257 -13.01 6.18 7.31
CA GLU A 257 -14.40 6.53 6.97
C GLU A 257 -14.56 8.04 6.79
N GLN A 258 -14.08 8.85 7.73
CA GLN A 258 -14.16 10.30 7.64
C GLN A 258 -13.35 10.83 6.45
N GLN A 259 -12.13 10.32 6.25
CA GLN A 259 -11.28 10.69 5.12
C GLN A 259 -11.91 10.32 3.78
N PHE A 260 -12.58 9.17 3.72
CA PHE A 260 -13.30 8.74 2.52
C PHE A 260 -14.48 9.67 2.21
N GLN A 261 -15.26 10.07 3.21
CA GLN A 261 -16.35 11.03 3.06
C GLN A 261 -15.83 12.39 2.57
N ASN A 262 -14.79 12.93 3.21
CA ASN A 262 -14.15 14.17 2.77
C ASN A 262 -13.68 14.07 1.31
N ALA A 263 -13.04 12.96 0.94
CA ALA A 263 -12.55 12.75 -0.41
C ALA A 263 -13.68 12.68 -1.46
N MET A 264 -14.82 12.07 -1.12
CA MET A 264 -15.99 12.02 -2.01
C MET A 264 -16.57 13.43 -2.26
N GLU A 265 -16.72 14.26 -1.23
CA GLU A 265 -17.22 15.63 -1.36
C GLU A 265 -16.24 16.53 -2.16
N ILE A 266 -14.95 16.42 -1.86
CA ILE A 266 -13.91 17.15 -2.61
C ILE A 266 -13.89 16.71 -4.08
N ALA A 267 -14.00 15.40 -4.36
CA ALA A 267 -14.00 14.87 -5.72
C ALA A 267 -15.20 15.38 -6.53
N ASP A 268 -16.40 15.40 -5.93
CA ASP A 268 -17.61 15.92 -6.57
C ASP A 268 -17.50 17.41 -6.86
N TRP A 269 -16.97 18.20 -5.92
CA TRP A 269 -16.75 19.62 -6.11
C TRP A 269 -15.71 19.89 -7.21
N LEU A 270 -14.59 19.14 -7.22
CA LEU A 270 -13.53 19.28 -8.22
C LEU A 270 -14.01 18.92 -9.65
N ASP A 271 -14.84 17.89 -9.80
CA ASP A 271 -15.36 17.46 -11.11
C ASP A 271 -16.19 18.57 -11.79
N ASN A 272 -16.80 19.44 -11.00
CA ASN A 272 -17.55 20.59 -11.47
C ASN A 272 -16.73 21.89 -11.57
N HIS A 273 -15.44 21.86 -11.20
CA HIS A 273 -14.62 23.08 -11.17
C HIS A 273 -14.00 23.38 -12.54
N PRO A 274 -14.12 24.63 -13.08
CA PRO A 274 -13.73 24.96 -14.46
C PRO A 274 -12.23 24.83 -14.77
N THR A 275 -11.36 24.82 -13.76
CA THR A 275 -9.90 24.64 -13.91
C THR A 275 -9.50 23.16 -13.87
N VAL A 276 -10.44 22.26 -13.57
CA VAL A 276 -10.22 20.81 -13.50
C VAL A 276 -10.77 20.16 -14.76
N LYS A 277 -9.96 19.35 -15.42
CA LYS A 277 -10.34 18.56 -16.58
C LYS A 277 -10.89 17.19 -16.21
N ALA A 278 -10.29 16.56 -15.19
CA ALA A 278 -10.74 15.27 -14.69
C ALA A 278 -10.26 15.03 -13.27
N VAL A 279 -11.06 14.30 -12.51
CA VAL A 279 -10.70 13.77 -11.19
C VAL A 279 -10.52 12.25 -11.30
N LEU A 280 -9.35 11.78 -10.91
CA LEU A 280 -8.98 10.36 -10.93
C LEU A 280 -9.26 9.76 -9.55
N TYR A 281 -10.51 9.38 -9.31
CA TYR A 281 -10.96 8.81 -8.04
C TYR A 281 -12.00 7.72 -8.30
N PRO A 282 -11.63 6.43 -8.21
CA PRO A 282 -12.50 5.32 -8.57
C PRO A 282 -13.84 5.27 -7.83
N PRO A 283 -13.94 5.66 -6.54
CA PRO A 283 -15.21 5.69 -5.82
C PRO A 283 -16.24 6.68 -6.37
N ALA A 284 -15.81 7.74 -7.06
CA ALA A 284 -16.71 8.77 -7.55
C ALA A 284 -17.62 8.24 -8.67
N PRO A 285 -18.93 8.58 -8.68
CA PRO A 285 -19.89 8.05 -9.66
C PRO A 285 -19.55 8.40 -11.13
N PHE A 286 -18.84 9.49 -11.36
CA PHE A 286 -18.38 9.92 -12.68
C PHE A 286 -17.11 9.18 -13.16
N SER A 287 -16.45 8.43 -12.28
CA SER A 287 -15.25 7.67 -12.64
C SER A 287 -15.57 6.50 -13.57
N ARG A 288 -14.80 6.34 -14.63
CA ARG A 288 -14.91 5.16 -15.52
C ARG A 288 -14.62 3.84 -14.82
N TYR A 289 -14.03 3.88 -13.63
CA TYR A 289 -13.73 2.69 -12.81
C TYR A 289 -14.73 2.48 -11.68
N HIS A 290 -15.80 3.30 -11.58
CA HIS A 290 -16.77 3.23 -10.48
C HIS A 290 -17.40 1.85 -10.32
N ASP A 291 -17.89 1.26 -11.41
CA ASP A 291 -18.55 -0.05 -11.37
C ASP A 291 -17.59 -1.16 -10.93
N LEU A 292 -16.33 -1.14 -11.41
CA LEU A 292 -15.32 -2.10 -11.01
C LEU A 292 -14.89 -1.88 -9.56
N TRP A 293 -14.74 -0.62 -9.12
CA TRP A 293 -14.51 -0.30 -7.73
C TRP A 293 -15.63 -0.82 -6.84
N LYS A 294 -16.87 -0.55 -7.17
CA LYS A 294 -18.05 -0.99 -6.40
C LYS A 294 -18.17 -2.52 -6.31
N LYS A 295 -17.71 -3.24 -7.35
CA LYS A 295 -17.65 -4.70 -7.35
C LYS A 295 -16.55 -5.23 -6.41
N THR A 296 -15.43 -4.54 -6.33
CA THR A 296 -14.19 -5.06 -5.73
C THR A 296 -13.96 -4.54 -4.30
N PHE A 297 -14.31 -3.28 -4.03
CA PHE A 297 -14.00 -2.60 -2.77
C PHE A 297 -15.29 -2.24 -2.01
N SER A 298 -15.21 -2.22 -0.69
CA SER A 298 -16.32 -1.78 0.19
C SER A 298 -16.23 -0.29 0.60
N GLY A 299 -15.18 0.40 0.19
CA GLY A 299 -14.88 1.80 0.45
C GLY A 299 -13.60 2.21 -0.24
N GLY A 300 -12.98 3.30 0.18
CA GLY A 300 -11.77 3.78 -0.47
C GLY A 300 -10.85 4.61 0.43
N GLY A 301 -9.59 4.71 0.04
CA GLY A 301 -8.69 5.71 0.59
C GLY A 301 -9.03 7.11 0.10
N SER A 302 -8.50 8.11 0.77
CA SER A 302 -8.74 9.53 0.46
C SER A 302 -7.74 10.14 -0.53
N LEU A 303 -6.87 9.31 -1.10
CA LEU A 303 -5.90 9.75 -2.10
C LEU A 303 -6.51 9.70 -3.49
N MET A 304 -6.38 10.81 -4.25
CA MET A 304 -6.88 10.95 -5.61
C MET A 304 -5.92 11.74 -6.50
N GLY A 305 -6.09 11.62 -7.82
CA GLY A 305 -5.43 12.44 -8.82
C GLY A 305 -6.34 13.53 -9.35
N ILE A 306 -5.78 14.68 -9.71
CA ILE A 306 -6.49 15.80 -10.32
C ILE A 306 -5.73 16.18 -11.58
N ILE A 307 -6.42 16.19 -12.72
CA ILE A 307 -5.88 16.68 -13.98
C ILE A 307 -6.45 18.08 -14.22
N LEU A 308 -5.57 19.07 -14.28
CA LEU A 308 -5.99 20.45 -14.58
C LEU A 308 -6.33 20.62 -16.07
N ASP A 309 -7.04 21.68 -16.42
CA ASP A 309 -7.53 21.98 -17.77
C ASP A 309 -6.39 22.15 -18.80
N LYS A 310 -5.19 22.50 -18.35
CA LYS A 310 -3.99 22.69 -19.17
C LYS A 310 -2.70 22.45 -18.39
N GLN A 311 -1.56 22.54 -19.07
CA GLN A 311 -0.25 22.63 -18.42
C GLN A 311 -0.05 24.05 -17.85
N TYR A 312 0.25 24.14 -16.57
CA TYR A 312 0.56 25.40 -15.89
C TYR A 312 2.07 25.56 -15.71
N PRO A 313 2.61 26.79 -15.85
CA PRO A 313 4.03 27.04 -15.60
C PRO A 313 4.34 27.02 -14.09
N GLU A 314 5.63 26.88 -13.76
CA GLU A 314 6.09 26.72 -12.35
C GLU A 314 5.72 27.89 -11.45
N ASP A 315 5.73 29.13 -11.96
CA ASP A 315 5.34 30.33 -11.19
C ASP A 315 3.84 30.32 -10.84
N ALA A 316 2.98 29.88 -11.74
CA ALA A 316 1.56 29.70 -11.44
C ALA A 316 1.34 28.58 -10.41
N LEU A 317 2.10 27.47 -10.50
CA LEU A 317 2.04 26.42 -9.51
C LEU A 317 2.57 26.89 -8.14
N ALA A 318 3.66 27.66 -8.11
CA ALA A 318 4.16 28.27 -6.86
C ALA A 318 3.09 29.17 -6.23
N ASN A 319 2.38 30.00 -7.03
CA ASN A 319 1.28 30.82 -6.52
C ASN A 319 0.12 30.00 -5.93
N LEU A 320 -0.14 28.80 -6.47
CA LEU A 320 -1.12 27.90 -5.88
C LEU A 320 -0.60 27.35 -4.55
N PHE A 321 0.57 26.67 -4.56
CA PHE A 321 1.04 25.87 -3.44
C PHE A 321 1.58 26.67 -2.27
N ASP A 322 2.32 27.76 -2.51
CA ASP A 322 3.00 28.54 -1.47
C ASP A 322 2.04 29.35 -0.57
N HIS A 323 0.77 29.42 -0.96
CA HIS A 323 -0.25 30.21 -0.27
C HIS A 323 -1.46 29.38 0.21
N MET A 324 -1.36 28.03 0.18
CA MET A 324 -2.37 27.15 0.78
C MET A 324 -2.33 27.30 2.30
N GLU A 325 -3.49 27.27 2.95
CA GLU A 325 -3.62 27.42 4.41
C GLU A 325 -3.75 26.09 5.13
N LEU A 326 -4.45 25.13 4.51
CA LEU A 326 -4.72 23.81 5.09
C LEU A 326 -3.98 22.68 4.35
N PHE A 327 -3.92 22.75 3.02
CA PHE A 327 -3.17 21.75 2.25
C PHE A 327 -1.68 22.04 2.30
N ALA A 328 -0.91 21.10 2.83
CA ALA A 328 0.55 21.18 2.82
C ALA A 328 1.16 20.40 1.65
N MET A 329 2.36 20.83 1.20
CA MET A 329 3.17 20.04 0.28
C MET A 329 3.99 19.02 1.08
N GLY A 330 3.77 17.74 0.83
CA GLY A 330 4.52 16.68 1.53
C GLY A 330 4.48 15.37 0.76
N TYR A 331 5.56 14.60 0.91
CA TYR A 331 5.55 13.21 0.48
C TYR A 331 4.72 12.36 1.45
N SER A 332 4.33 11.14 1.01
CA SER A 332 3.43 10.29 1.78
C SER A 332 1.98 10.76 1.73
N TRP A 333 1.13 10.18 2.57
CA TRP A 333 -0.31 10.41 2.70
C TRP A 333 -0.89 9.45 3.76
N GLY A 334 -2.20 9.52 4.05
CA GLY A 334 -2.89 8.60 4.97
C GLY A 334 -2.80 9.01 6.44
N GLY A 335 -2.20 10.17 6.74
CA GLY A 335 -2.25 10.82 8.03
C GLY A 335 -3.52 11.64 8.23
N TYR A 336 -3.58 12.42 9.29
CA TYR A 336 -4.71 13.29 9.60
C TYR A 336 -4.69 14.62 8.82
N GLU A 337 -3.55 14.98 8.26
CA GLU A 337 -3.26 16.25 7.58
C GLU A 337 -3.50 16.14 6.08
N SER A 338 -4.19 17.11 5.49
CA SER A 338 -4.45 17.18 4.05
C SER A 338 -3.20 17.59 3.28
N LEU A 339 -2.94 16.90 2.17
CA LEU A 339 -1.74 17.13 1.35
C LEU A 339 -2.12 17.31 -0.12
N LEU A 340 -1.45 18.27 -0.78
CA LEU A 340 -1.56 18.52 -2.22
C LEU A 340 -0.17 18.73 -2.81
N ILE A 341 0.16 17.98 -3.86
CA ILE A 341 1.45 18.11 -4.55
C ILE A 341 1.29 18.02 -6.07
N PRO A 342 2.14 18.70 -6.85
CA PRO A 342 2.29 18.40 -8.26
C PRO A 342 2.96 17.04 -8.42
N THR A 343 2.55 16.28 -9.43
CA THR A 343 3.10 14.94 -9.67
C THR A 343 3.31 14.67 -11.14
N LYS A 344 4.03 13.62 -11.47
CA LYS A 344 4.31 13.16 -12.84
C LYS A 344 4.10 11.66 -12.92
N LEU A 345 3.82 11.18 -14.12
CA LEU A 345 3.72 9.75 -14.37
C LEU A 345 5.06 9.03 -14.13
N GLN A 346 4.97 7.75 -13.80
CA GLN A 346 6.15 6.91 -13.59
C GLN A 346 7.00 6.81 -14.85
N LYS A 347 8.32 6.87 -14.70
CA LYS A 347 9.28 6.84 -15.81
C LYS A 347 9.30 5.53 -16.61
N TYR A 348 8.86 4.43 -15.98
CA TYR A 348 8.79 3.10 -16.60
C TYR A 348 7.42 2.80 -17.22
N ARG A 349 6.50 3.76 -17.20
CA ARG A 349 5.19 3.60 -17.82
C ARG A 349 5.33 3.57 -19.34
N VAL A 350 4.70 2.58 -19.97
CA VAL A 350 4.78 2.34 -21.42
C VAL A 350 3.42 2.49 -22.13
N SER A 351 2.32 2.50 -21.39
CA SER A 351 1.00 2.75 -21.96
C SER A 351 0.70 4.25 -22.04
N ASP A 352 0.00 4.64 -23.11
CA ASP A 352 -0.50 5.99 -23.24
C ASP A 352 -1.51 6.29 -22.13
N VAL A 353 -1.38 7.49 -21.53
CA VAL A 353 -2.32 8.01 -20.55
C VAL A 353 -3.00 9.23 -21.15
N GLU A 354 -4.31 9.24 -21.10
CA GLU A 354 -5.11 10.40 -21.46
C GLU A 354 -4.67 11.62 -20.63
N TYR A 355 -4.55 12.78 -21.25
CA TYR A 355 -4.17 14.05 -20.61
C TYR A 355 -2.72 14.16 -20.13
N TYR A 356 -1.78 13.42 -20.73
CA TYR A 356 -0.36 13.46 -20.36
C TYR A 356 0.24 14.88 -20.36
N ASP A 357 -0.20 15.76 -21.27
CA ASP A 357 0.30 17.15 -21.43
C ASP A 357 -0.31 18.13 -20.42
N ASN A 358 -1.24 17.69 -19.57
CA ASN A 358 -1.86 18.53 -18.55
C ASN A 358 -1.11 18.48 -17.22
N THR A 359 -1.23 19.52 -16.41
CA THR A 359 -0.73 19.48 -15.03
C THR A 359 -1.50 18.45 -14.22
N LEU A 360 -0.76 17.55 -13.59
CA LEU A 360 -1.29 16.49 -12.73
C LEU A 360 -0.96 16.80 -11.27
N LEU A 361 -1.96 16.76 -10.41
CA LEU A 361 -1.83 16.94 -8.97
C LEU A 361 -2.24 15.64 -8.27
N ARG A 362 -1.67 15.41 -7.09
CA ARG A 362 -2.08 14.35 -6.18
C ARG A 362 -2.59 14.99 -4.90
N LEU A 363 -3.84 14.70 -4.55
CA LEU A 363 -4.51 15.17 -3.35
C LEU A 363 -4.75 14.02 -2.37
N HIS A 364 -4.46 14.25 -1.10
CA HIS A 364 -4.90 13.43 0.03
C HIS A 364 -5.77 14.30 0.93
N ALA A 365 -7.02 13.88 1.17
CA ALA A 365 -7.91 14.52 2.12
C ALA A 365 -7.68 13.95 3.53
N GLY A 366 -7.36 14.82 4.47
CA GLY A 366 -7.16 14.47 5.88
C GLY A 366 -8.46 14.44 6.69
N LEU A 367 -8.38 14.90 7.93
CA LEU A 367 -9.48 14.87 8.90
C LEU A 367 -10.03 16.27 9.23
N GLU A 368 -9.55 17.30 8.55
CA GLU A 368 -10.04 18.67 8.67
C GLU A 368 -11.49 18.78 8.19
N ASP A 369 -12.18 19.85 8.52
CA ASP A 369 -13.53 20.13 8.02
C ASP A 369 -13.52 20.25 6.49
N VAL A 370 -14.41 19.51 5.83
CA VAL A 370 -14.41 19.42 4.37
C VAL A 370 -14.76 20.74 3.70
N ALA A 371 -15.62 21.58 4.31
CA ALA A 371 -15.95 22.88 3.76
C ALA A 371 -14.75 23.82 3.78
N ASP A 372 -13.94 23.78 4.86
CA ASP A 372 -12.71 24.55 4.96
C ASP A 372 -11.67 24.09 3.94
N LEU A 373 -11.57 22.76 3.70
CA LEU A 373 -10.70 22.19 2.66
C LEU A 373 -11.10 22.63 1.25
N ILE A 374 -12.40 22.65 0.95
CA ILE A 374 -12.93 23.12 -0.34
C ILE A 374 -12.66 24.62 -0.50
N GLU A 375 -12.82 25.43 0.54
CA GLU A 375 -12.53 26.87 0.49
C GLU A 375 -11.04 27.13 0.21
N ASP A 376 -10.13 26.38 0.83
CA ASP A 376 -8.68 26.50 0.59
C ASP A 376 -8.32 26.08 -0.86
N LEU A 377 -8.93 25.02 -1.38
CA LEU A 377 -8.77 24.60 -2.78
C LEU A 377 -9.29 25.66 -3.76
N GLU A 378 -10.46 26.26 -3.52
CA GLU A 378 -11.03 27.33 -4.35
C GLU A 378 -10.07 28.53 -4.42
N LYS A 379 -9.58 29.00 -3.26
CA LYS A 379 -8.60 30.08 -3.19
C LYS A 379 -7.30 29.73 -3.92
N GLY A 380 -6.83 28.49 -3.77
CA GLY A 380 -5.62 27.98 -4.42
C GLY A 380 -5.77 27.93 -5.95
N LEU A 381 -6.82 27.30 -6.46
CA LEU A 381 -7.07 27.18 -7.91
C LEU A 381 -7.35 28.53 -8.58
N ALA A 382 -7.96 29.47 -7.86
CA ALA A 382 -8.17 30.84 -8.37
C ALA A 382 -6.84 31.56 -8.68
N ARG A 383 -5.77 31.29 -7.90
CA ARG A 383 -4.45 31.90 -8.12
C ARG A 383 -3.77 31.41 -9.40
N LEU A 384 -4.13 30.24 -9.94
CA LEU A 384 -3.62 29.74 -11.23
C LEU A 384 -4.00 30.64 -12.42
N LYS A 385 -5.06 31.44 -12.28
CA LYS A 385 -5.56 32.35 -13.34
C LYS A 385 -4.92 33.75 -13.31
N SER A 386 -4.15 34.03 -12.26
CA SER A 386 -3.60 35.38 -11.98
C SER A 386 -2.16 35.56 -12.49
N GLY A 387 -1.58 34.56 -13.17
CA GLY A 387 -0.23 34.56 -13.72
C GLY A 387 -0.18 34.73 -15.25
#